data_f0838d9a78b2b51257a2f3b9f6dad0ba
#
_entry.id   f0838d9a78b2b51257a2f3b9f6dad0ba
#
_cell.length_a   1.000
_cell.length_b   1.000
_cell.length_c   1.000
_cell.angle_alpha   90.00
_cell.angle_beta   90.00
_cell.angle_gamma   90.00
#
_symmetry.space_group_name_H-M   'P 1'
#
loop_
_entity.id
_entity.type
_entity.pdbx_description
1 polymer ?
#
loop_
_entity_poly.entity_id
_entity_poly.type
_entity_poly.pdbx_seq_one_letter_code
_entity_poly.pdbx_strand_id
1 'polypeptide(L)'
;MRFAKAHGLGNDFILVERASWPADAAPWARRLCDRHEGIGGDGVLVYFVEEGRVHMRLINADGSDAEISGNGVRCLAAWAVSRGLVPPRHVVQTTPGPRPVAVEAVGGARYRVTTDLGPAILGSRDIPVRLDPPRDRVVDHPLEAAGETVRITATSLGNPHCAVFMDAPPDDARLARLGAALESHSFFPRKTNVEFVSVPSRGEIRVRFWERGVGYTRASGTGSASAAVAAIVKGRADRKLRVVCDGGVLEVEWPEGGHVRQVGEVEVLFEGEWLAGDPRS
;
A
#
# COMPACT_ATOMS: atom_id res chain seq x y z
N MET A 1 13.11 -16.00 19.56
CA MET A 1 11.96 -15.88 18.66
C MET A 1 12.45 -15.94 17.22
N ARG A 2 11.89 -16.84 16.40
CA ARG A 2 12.24 -16.91 14.96
C ARG A 2 11.51 -15.81 14.18
N PHE A 3 12.18 -15.28 13.16
CA PHE A 3 11.63 -14.30 12.27
C PHE A 3 12.17 -14.46 10.85
N ALA A 4 11.50 -13.87 9.87
CA ALA A 4 12.03 -13.65 8.53
C ALA A 4 12.07 -12.15 8.22
N LYS A 5 12.93 -11.76 7.30
CA LYS A 5 13.05 -10.40 6.78
C LYS A 5 12.72 -10.40 5.30
N ALA A 6 11.82 -9.53 4.89
CA ALA A 6 11.44 -9.38 3.49
C ALA A 6 11.15 -7.91 3.15
N HIS A 7 11.25 -7.54 1.87
CA HIS A 7 10.84 -6.23 1.40
C HIS A 7 10.10 -6.30 0.06
N GLY A 8 9.25 -5.29 -0.17
CA GLY A 8 8.71 -4.96 -1.47
C GLY A 8 8.98 -3.51 -1.79
N LEU A 9 9.74 -3.24 -2.85
CA LEU A 9 10.10 -1.87 -3.26
C LEU A 9 10.83 -1.05 -2.17
N GLY A 10 11.68 -1.69 -1.37
CA GLY A 10 12.44 -1.05 -0.29
C GLY A 10 11.64 -0.82 1.00
N ASN A 11 10.34 -1.09 1.02
CA ASN A 11 9.52 -1.12 2.24
C ASN A 11 9.67 -2.48 2.90
N ASP A 12 10.32 -2.54 4.05
CA ASP A 12 10.87 -3.75 4.63
C ASP A 12 10.20 -4.17 5.94
N PHE A 13 9.91 -5.46 6.06
CA PHE A 13 9.13 -6.01 7.15
C PHE A 13 9.84 -7.14 7.87
N ILE A 14 9.54 -7.26 9.16
CA ILE A 14 9.90 -8.39 10.02
C ILE A 14 8.67 -9.29 10.11
N LEU A 15 8.77 -10.53 9.66
CA LEU A 15 7.68 -11.50 9.64
C LEU A 15 7.84 -12.44 10.83
N VAL A 16 6.81 -12.51 11.69
CA VAL A 16 6.84 -13.33 12.91
C VAL A 16 5.59 -14.19 12.96
N GLU A 17 5.79 -15.51 13.02
CA GLU A 17 4.71 -16.46 13.23
C GLU A 17 4.31 -16.52 14.71
N ARG A 18 3.02 -16.39 14.98
CA ARG A 18 2.44 -16.51 16.32
C ARG A 18 1.04 -17.10 16.27
N ALA A 19 0.73 -17.96 17.22
CA ALA A 19 -0.60 -18.59 17.37
C ALA A 19 -1.70 -17.57 17.77
N SER A 20 -1.33 -16.39 18.28
CA SER A 20 -2.27 -15.34 18.66
C SER A 20 -1.65 -13.97 18.49
N TRP A 21 -2.51 -12.94 18.36
CA TRP A 21 -2.06 -11.56 18.28
C TRP A 21 -1.45 -11.09 19.61
N PRO A 22 -0.31 -10.38 19.60
CA PRO A 22 0.26 -9.83 20.82
C PRO A 22 -0.69 -8.77 21.43
N ALA A 23 -0.95 -8.85 22.72
CA ALA A 23 -1.86 -7.94 23.42
C ALA A 23 -1.23 -6.53 23.56
N ASP A 24 0.07 -6.46 23.86
CA ASP A 24 0.85 -5.22 23.94
C ASP A 24 1.92 -5.22 22.84
N ALA A 25 1.44 -4.94 21.62
CA ALA A 25 2.27 -5.05 20.43
C ALA A 25 3.17 -3.82 20.20
N ALA A 26 2.78 -2.65 20.72
CA ALA A 26 3.44 -1.38 20.39
C ALA A 26 4.91 -1.29 20.89
N PRO A 27 5.24 -1.56 22.17
CA PRO A 27 6.63 -1.56 22.63
C PRO A 27 7.48 -2.62 21.94
N TRP A 28 6.88 -3.80 21.71
CA TRP A 28 7.55 -4.91 21.04
C TRP A 28 7.90 -4.58 19.59
N ALA A 29 6.95 -4.02 18.83
CA ALA A 29 7.19 -3.62 17.46
C ALA A 29 8.25 -2.51 17.36
N ARG A 30 8.18 -1.47 18.22
CA ARG A 30 9.20 -0.41 18.27
C ARG A 30 10.60 -1.00 18.47
N ARG A 31 10.75 -1.92 19.43
CA ARG A 31 12.05 -2.56 19.71
C ARG A 31 12.56 -3.39 18.54
N LEU A 32 11.70 -4.19 17.90
CA LEU A 32 12.11 -5.01 16.76
C LEU A 32 12.46 -4.17 15.53
N CYS A 33 11.70 -3.09 15.30
CA CYS A 33 11.87 -2.22 14.13
C CYS A 33 13.01 -1.23 14.27
N ASP A 34 13.58 -1.04 15.47
CA ASP A 34 14.76 -0.18 15.64
C ASP A 34 15.90 -0.68 14.75
N ARG A 35 16.48 0.23 13.94
CA ARG A 35 17.52 -0.13 12.96
C ARG A 35 18.93 -0.21 13.55
N HIS A 36 19.11 0.19 14.80
CA HIS A 36 20.40 0.18 15.51
C HIS A 36 20.43 -0.86 16.64
N GLU A 37 19.34 -0.99 17.39
CA GLU A 37 19.25 -1.85 18.56
C GLU A 37 18.32 -3.07 18.34
N GLY A 38 17.60 -3.11 17.21
CA GLY A 38 16.67 -4.15 16.83
C GLY A 38 17.09 -4.93 15.58
N ILE A 39 16.11 -5.56 14.95
CA ILE A 39 16.27 -6.20 13.64
C ILE A 39 16.25 -5.13 12.54
N GLY A 40 15.53 -4.04 12.78
CA GLY A 40 15.29 -2.97 11.83
C GLY A 40 14.18 -3.28 10.84
N GLY A 41 13.24 -2.37 10.64
CA GLY A 41 12.17 -2.52 9.67
C GLY A 41 11.15 -1.39 9.73
N ASP A 42 10.32 -1.31 8.69
CA ASP A 42 9.21 -0.35 8.62
C ASP A 42 7.98 -0.84 9.40
N GLY A 43 7.95 -2.14 9.74
CA GLY A 43 6.90 -2.75 10.53
C GLY A 43 7.09 -4.23 10.77
N VAL A 44 6.26 -4.77 11.65
CA VAL A 44 6.19 -6.19 11.97
C VAL A 44 4.90 -6.78 11.41
N LEU A 45 5.04 -7.82 10.60
CA LEU A 45 3.94 -8.65 10.12
C LEU A 45 3.81 -9.86 11.06
N VAL A 46 2.83 -9.82 11.94
CA VAL A 46 2.47 -10.99 12.76
C VAL A 46 1.51 -11.84 11.97
N TYR A 47 1.75 -13.13 11.88
CA TYR A 47 0.91 -14.03 11.10
C TYR A 47 0.75 -15.41 11.75
N PHE A 48 -0.30 -16.10 11.34
CA PHE A 48 -0.50 -17.54 11.52
C PHE A 48 -1.24 -18.11 10.30
N VAL A 49 -1.18 -19.43 10.16
CA VAL A 49 -1.88 -20.12 9.07
C VAL A 49 -2.97 -21.00 9.68
N GLU A 50 -4.19 -20.83 9.20
CA GLU A 50 -5.36 -21.57 9.61
C GLU A 50 -6.23 -21.90 8.39
N GLU A 51 -6.66 -23.15 8.24
CA GLU A 51 -7.50 -23.61 7.13
C GLU A 51 -6.97 -23.23 5.74
N GLY A 52 -5.64 -23.23 5.55
CA GLY A 52 -5.00 -22.87 4.29
C GLY A 52 -5.03 -21.37 3.95
N ARG A 53 -5.38 -20.52 4.92
CA ARG A 53 -5.35 -19.06 4.81
C ARG A 53 -4.25 -18.49 5.68
N VAL A 54 -3.61 -17.44 5.21
CA VAL A 54 -2.60 -16.70 5.98
C VAL A 54 -3.29 -15.53 6.66
N HIS A 55 -3.38 -15.53 7.97
CA HIS A 55 -3.90 -14.42 8.76
C HIS A 55 -2.77 -13.43 9.08
N MET A 56 -3.01 -12.14 8.88
CA MET A 56 -2.00 -11.10 9.00
C MET A 56 -2.50 -9.92 9.83
N ARG A 57 -1.63 -9.45 10.74
CA ARG A 57 -1.73 -8.12 11.36
C ARG A 57 -0.42 -7.38 11.14
N LEU A 58 -0.52 -6.11 10.74
CA LEU A 58 0.63 -5.24 10.56
C LEU A 58 0.69 -4.24 11.71
N ILE A 59 1.88 -4.14 12.31
CA ILE A 59 2.20 -3.15 13.34
C ILE A 59 3.35 -2.30 12.79
N ASN A 60 3.12 -0.99 12.69
CA ASN A 60 4.13 -0.04 12.21
C ASN A 60 5.33 0.04 13.16
N ALA A 61 6.44 0.60 12.68
CA ALA A 61 7.66 0.78 13.48
C ALA A 61 7.45 1.68 14.72
N ASP A 62 6.47 2.59 14.69
CA ASP A 62 6.10 3.43 15.85
C ASP A 62 5.19 2.69 16.86
N GLY A 63 4.82 1.45 16.56
CA GLY A 63 3.94 0.61 17.37
C GLY A 63 2.44 0.80 17.11
N SER A 64 2.04 1.68 16.21
CA SER A 64 0.64 1.84 15.82
C SER A 64 0.16 0.67 14.96
N ASP A 65 -1.12 0.31 15.08
CA ASP A 65 -1.75 -0.64 14.18
C ASP A 65 -1.92 -0.01 12.79
N ALA A 66 -1.50 -0.73 11.76
CA ALA A 66 -1.75 -0.36 10.38
C ALA A 66 -2.99 -1.07 9.83
N GLU A 67 -3.81 -0.35 9.05
CA GLU A 67 -4.98 -0.95 8.40
C GLU A 67 -4.53 -2.04 7.39
N ILE A 68 -3.61 -1.71 6.49
CA ILE A 68 -3.06 -2.62 5.48
C ILE A 68 -1.81 -2.02 4.82
N SER A 69 -0.86 -2.88 4.44
CA SER A 69 0.22 -2.56 3.51
C SER A 69 0.18 -3.52 2.33
N GLY A 70 0.07 -2.98 1.11
CA GLY A 70 0.17 -3.80 -0.10
C GLY A 70 1.52 -4.51 -0.24
N ASN A 71 2.62 -3.84 0.16
CA ASN A 71 3.94 -4.45 0.21
C ASN A 71 4.00 -5.54 1.27
N GLY A 72 3.43 -5.31 2.46
CA GLY A 72 3.37 -6.29 3.54
C GLY A 72 2.60 -7.55 3.14
N VAL A 73 1.42 -7.39 2.51
CA VAL A 73 0.66 -8.54 1.97
C VAL A 73 1.50 -9.36 1.00
N ARG A 74 2.19 -8.70 0.06
CA ARG A 74 3.04 -9.41 -0.91
C ARG A 74 4.22 -10.10 -0.26
N CYS A 75 4.91 -9.45 0.69
CA CYS A 75 6.02 -10.05 1.43
C CYS A 75 5.59 -11.30 2.18
N LEU A 76 4.46 -11.23 2.90
CA LEU A 76 3.95 -12.36 3.66
C LEU A 76 3.46 -13.50 2.74
N ALA A 77 2.79 -13.18 1.64
CA ALA A 77 2.34 -14.16 0.65
C ALA A 77 3.52 -14.94 0.06
N ALA A 78 4.59 -14.24 -0.35
CA ALA A 78 5.80 -14.85 -0.89
C ALA A 78 6.49 -15.72 0.17
N TRP A 79 6.62 -15.24 1.40
CA TRP A 79 7.17 -15.99 2.51
C TRP A 79 6.40 -17.29 2.77
N ALA A 80 5.08 -17.22 2.90
CA ALA A 80 4.24 -18.38 3.19
C ALA A 80 4.35 -19.45 2.09
N VAL A 81 4.41 -19.04 0.81
CA VAL A 81 4.64 -19.96 -0.32
C VAL A 81 6.06 -20.54 -0.29
N SER A 82 7.09 -19.74 -0.01
CA SER A 82 8.48 -20.19 0.05
C SER A 82 8.71 -21.26 1.11
N ARG A 83 7.89 -21.25 2.18
CA ARG A 83 7.92 -22.23 3.27
C ARG A 83 6.99 -23.43 3.06
N GLY A 84 6.24 -23.45 1.96
CA GLY A 84 5.24 -24.49 1.70
C GLY A 84 4.05 -24.48 2.65
N LEU A 85 3.80 -23.36 3.33
CA LEU A 85 2.68 -23.23 4.29
C LEU A 85 1.33 -23.14 3.59
N VAL A 86 1.31 -22.59 2.37
CA VAL A 86 0.12 -22.41 1.54
C VAL A 86 0.48 -22.60 0.05
N PRO A 87 -0.52 -22.91 -0.82
CA PRO A 87 -0.28 -23.01 -2.26
C PRO A 87 0.02 -21.64 -2.87
N PRO A 88 0.59 -21.58 -4.10
CA PRO A 88 0.89 -20.33 -4.80
C PRO A 88 -0.30 -19.38 -4.98
N ARG A 89 -1.51 -19.92 -5.07
CA ARG A 89 -2.76 -19.14 -5.06
C ARG A 89 -3.48 -19.37 -3.75
N HIS A 90 -3.57 -18.33 -2.94
CA HIS A 90 -4.19 -18.39 -1.62
C HIS A 90 -4.81 -17.05 -1.23
N VAL A 91 -5.34 -16.97 -0.03
CA VAL A 91 -5.91 -15.74 0.52
C VAL A 91 -5.09 -15.31 1.73
N VAL A 92 -4.65 -14.05 1.72
CA VAL A 92 -4.14 -13.37 2.92
C VAL A 92 -5.31 -12.66 3.59
N GLN A 93 -5.64 -13.09 4.81
CA GLN A 93 -6.69 -12.48 5.62
C GLN A 93 -6.11 -11.28 6.35
N THR A 94 -6.58 -10.09 6.03
CA THR A 94 -6.15 -8.82 6.63
C THR A 94 -7.27 -8.19 7.44
N THR A 95 -6.97 -7.20 8.28
CA THR A 95 -7.98 -6.48 9.08
C THR A 95 -9.12 -5.90 8.23
N PRO A 96 -8.86 -5.20 7.10
CA PRO A 96 -9.94 -4.71 6.25
C PRO A 96 -10.59 -5.78 5.37
N GLY A 97 -10.15 -7.03 5.42
CA GLY A 97 -10.77 -8.15 4.69
C GLY A 97 -9.79 -9.02 3.89
N PRO A 98 -10.31 -10.04 3.20
CA PRO A 98 -9.50 -10.99 2.46
C PRO A 98 -8.83 -10.34 1.24
N ARG A 99 -7.58 -10.77 0.97
CA ARG A 99 -6.81 -10.39 -0.21
C ARG A 99 -6.38 -11.63 -0.96
N PRO A 100 -7.05 -11.99 -2.05
CA PRO A 100 -6.59 -13.06 -2.92
C PRO A 100 -5.24 -12.69 -3.56
N VAL A 101 -4.31 -13.62 -3.53
CA VAL A 101 -2.97 -13.44 -4.08
C VAL A 101 -2.57 -14.61 -4.97
N ALA A 102 -1.67 -14.32 -5.93
CA ALA A 102 -0.97 -15.34 -6.69
C ALA A 102 0.53 -15.04 -6.66
N VAL A 103 1.32 -16.01 -6.25
CA VAL A 103 2.77 -15.90 -6.06
C VAL A 103 3.47 -16.73 -7.12
N GLU A 104 4.46 -16.14 -7.78
CA GLU A 104 5.31 -16.75 -8.78
C GLU A 104 6.78 -16.55 -8.38
N ALA A 105 7.56 -17.63 -8.34
CA ALA A 105 9.00 -17.53 -8.10
C ALA A 105 9.69 -16.98 -9.36
N VAL A 106 10.52 -15.95 -9.18
CA VAL A 106 11.30 -15.34 -10.30
C VAL A 106 12.73 -15.86 -10.33
N GLY A 107 13.19 -16.39 -9.19
CA GLY A 107 14.53 -16.94 -9.04
C GLY A 107 15.21 -16.45 -7.77
N GLY A 108 16.01 -17.31 -7.14
CA GLY A 108 16.59 -17.06 -5.82
C GLY A 108 15.48 -16.88 -4.78
N ALA A 109 15.58 -15.80 -4.00
CA ALA A 109 14.60 -15.45 -2.99
C ALA A 109 13.60 -14.36 -3.46
N ARG A 110 13.48 -14.16 -4.78
CA ARG A 110 12.59 -13.15 -5.39
C ARG A 110 11.31 -13.78 -5.92
N TYR A 111 10.22 -13.08 -5.71
CA TYR A 111 8.87 -13.50 -6.07
C TYR A 111 8.12 -12.34 -6.72
N ARG A 112 7.30 -12.68 -7.71
CA ARG A 112 6.32 -11.78 -8.32
C ARG A 112 4.96 -12.10 -7.72
N VAL A 113 4.31 -11.12 -7.10
CA VAL A 113 3.05 -11.34 -6.40
C VAL A 113 1.97 -10.47 -7.01
N THR A 114 0.90 -11.12 -7.48
CA THR A 114 -0.33 -10.46 -7.91
C THR A 114 -1.29 -10.39 -6.74
N THR A 115 -1.81 -9.21 -6.43
CA THR A 115 -2.80 -8.97 -5.38
C THR A 115 -4.08 -8.45 -6.01
N ASP A 116 -5.22 -9.04 -5.69
CA ASP A 116 -6.55 -8.52 -6.01
C ASP A 116 -6.94 -7.46 -4.95
N LEU A 117 -7.14 -6.23 -5.39
CA LEU A 117 -7.49 -5.10 -4.52
C LEU A 117 -9.00 -4.85 -4.45
N GLY A 118 -9.80 -5.64 -5.18
CA GLY A 118 -11.23 -5.47 -5.26
C GLY A 118 -11.68 -4.42 -6.31
N PRO A 119 -12.96 -4.04 -6.29
CA PRO A 119 -13.51 -3.07 -7.22
C PRO A 119 -13.02 -1.65 -6.90
N ALA A 120 -12.77 -0.86 -7.95
CA ALA A 120 -12.51 0.57 -7.77
C ALA A 120 -13.80 1.31 -7.45
N ILE A 121 -13.77 2.13 -6.41
CA ILE A 121 -14.87 2.98 -5.99
C ILE A 121 -14.63 4.39 -6.53
N LEU A 122 -15.60 4.93 -7.26
CA LEU A 122 -15.51 6.23 -7.96
C LEU A 122 -16.56 7.22 -7.48
N GLY A 123 -17.66 6.76 -6.91
CA GLY A 123 -18.78 7.56 -6.45
C GLY A 123 -18.43 8.43 -5.26
N SER A 124 -18.82 9.70 -5.30
CA SER A 124 -18.49 10.68 -4.26
C SER A 124 -19.02 10.31 -2.86
N ARG A 125 -20.14 9.60 -2.78
CA ARG A 125 -20.72 9.13 -1.51
C ARG A 125 -19.86 8.05 -0.87
N ASP A 126 -19.33 7.14 -1.68
CA ASP A 126 -18.61 5.95 -1.22
C ASP A 126 -17.12 6.23 -0.97
N ILE A 127 -16.55 7.25 -1.64
CA ILE A 127 -15.18 7.74 -1.37
C ILE A 127 -15.10 8.56 -0.07
N PRO A 128 -16.16 8.88 0.58
CA PRO A 128 -16.61 9.96 1.45
C PRO A 128 -15.94 11.32 1.17
N VAL A 129 -16.39 11.98 0.12
CA VAL A 129 -16.04 13.39 -0.15
C VAL A 129 -17.27 14.30 0.03
N ARG A 130 -17.04 15.54 0.41
CA ARG A 130 -18.09 16.56 0.54
C ARG A 130 -18.37 17.19 -0.82
N LEU A 131 -19.33 16.62 -1.52
CA LEU A 131 -19.79 17.09 -2.82
C LEU A 131 -21.32 17.06 -2.89
N ASP A 132 -21.93 18.21 -3.15
CA ASP A 132 -23.38 18.36 -3.29
C ASP A 132 -23.67 19.10 -4.62
N PRO A 133 -24.50 18.55 -5.52
CA PRO A 133 -25.05 17.20 -5.46
C PRO A 133 -23.95 16.12 -5.63
N PRO A 134 -24.19 14.90 -5.10
CA PRO A 134 -23.28 13.78 -5.29
C PRO A 134 -23.09 13.43 -6.77
N ARG A 135 -21.91 12.88 -7.10
CA ARG A 135 -21.54 12.47 -8.46
C ARG A 135 -21.09 11.01 -8.49
N ASP A 136 -21.37 10.33 -9.61
CA ASP A 136 -20.91 8.96 -9.83
C ASP A 136 -19.39 8.86 -9.96
N ARG A 137 -18.73 9.98 -10.33
CA ARG A 137 -17.28 10.09 -10.44
C ARG A 137 -16.83 11.49 -10.04
N VAL A 138 -15.70 11.57 -9.35
CA VAL A 138 -15.06 12.83 -8.99
C VAL A 138 -13.80 12.98 -9.86
N VAL A 139 -13.94 13.62 -11.01
CA VAL A 139 -12.86 13.79 -12.01
C VAL A 139 -12.65 15.27 -12.28
N ASP A 140 -11.38 15.69 -12.29
CA ASP A 140 -10.97 17.08 -12.55
C ASP A 140 -11.70 18.13 -11.69
N HIS A 141 -12.03 17.76 -10.46
CA HIS A 141 -12.68 18.66 -9.52
C HIS A 141 -11.68 19.69 -8.99
N PRO A 142 -11.96 21.01 -9.12
CA PRO A 142 -11.06 22.05 -8.62
C PRO A 142 -11.11 22.12 -7.10
N LEU A 143 -9.94 22.21 -6.46
CA LEU A 143 -9.78 22.50 -5.04
C LEU A 143 -8.73 23.58 -4.83
N GLU A 144 -8.97 24.44 -3.84
CA GLU A 144 -8.00 25.44 -3.39
C GLU A 144 -7.16 24.85 -2.27
N ALA A 145 -5.87 24.61 -2.49
CA ALA A 145 -4.97 24.01 -1.52
C ALA A 145 -3.62 24.73 -1.52
N ALA A 146 -3.15 25.13 -0.34
CA ALA A 146 -1.85 25.79 -0.16
C ALA A 146 -1.63 27.01 -1.07
N GLY A 147 -2.68 27.78 -1.34
CA GLY A 147 -2.63 29.01 -2.16
C GLY A 147 -2.61 28.77 -3.68
N GLU A 148 -2.89 27.56 -4.14
CA GLU A 148 -3.03 27.27 -5.56
C GLU A 148 -4.30 26.44 -5.83
N THR A 149 -4.91 26.64 -7.02
CA THR A 149 -6.02 25.81 -7.50
C THR A 149 -5.46 24.56 -8.14
N VAL A 150 -5.78 23.39 -7.60
CA VAL A 150 -5.42 22.08 -8.17
C VAL A 150 -6.66 21.34 -8.68
N ARG A 151 -6.50 20.54 -9.73
CA ARG A 151 -7.57 19.65 -10.22
C ARG A 151 -7.33 18.25 -9.74
N ILE A 152 -8.29 17.71 -8.98
CA ILE A 152 -8.17 16.38 -8.36
C ILE A 152 -9.10 15.37 -9.02
N THR A 153 -8.68 14.11 -9.00
CA THR A 153 -9.55 12.96 -9.26
C THR A 153 -9.55 12.08 -8.01
N ALA A 154 -10.73 11.87 -7.42
CA ALA A 154 -10.85 11.06 -6.22
C ALA A 154 -11.26 9.63 -6.56
N THR A 155 -10.65 8.66 -5.88
CA THR A 155 -10.93 7.22 -5.99
C THR A 155 -10.83 6.56 -4.62
N SER A 156 -11.31 5.32 -4.49
CA SER A 156 -11.06 4.51 -3.30
C SER A 156 -10.88 3.04 -3.66
N LEU A 157 -9.97 2.38 -2.96
CA LEU A 157 -9.75 0.93 -2.91
C LEU A 157 -9.89 0.39 -1.48
N GLY A 158 -10.86 0.98 -0.73
CA GLY A 158 -11.09 0.75 0.69
C GLY A 158 -10.63 1.90 1.58
N ASN A 159 -9.76 2.78 1.07
CA ASN A 159 -9.33 4.03 1.68
C ASN A 159 -9.37 5.17 0.64
N PRO A 160 -9.59 6.43 1.04
CA PRO A 160 -9.71 7.55 0.10
C PRO A 160 -8.37 7.95 -0.50
N HIS A 161 -8.37 8.25 -1.79
CA HIS A 161 -7.23 8.70 -2.58
C HIS A 161 -7.58 9.94 -3.40
N CYS A 162 -6.62 10.87 -3.51
CA CYS A 162 -6.70 12.14 -4.21
C CYS A 162 -5.56 12.23 -5.22
N ALA A 163 -5.82 11.95 -6.49
CA ALA A 163 -4.85 12.06 -7.56
C ALA A 163 -4.82 13.48 -8.13
N VAL A 164 -3.64 14.12 -8.13
CA VAL A 164 -3.36 15.41 -8.75
C VAL A 164 -2.49 15.18 -9.97
N PHE A 165 -3.00 15.50 -11.16
CA PHE A 165 -2.26 15.33 -12.41
C PHE A 165 -1.40 16.55 -12.72
N MET A 166 -0.13 16.32 -12.99
CA MET A 166 0.90 17.32 -13.30
C MET A 166 1.68 16.91 -14.55
N ASP A 167 2.33 17.88 -15.21
CA ASP A 167 3.19 17.59 -16.36
C ASP A 167 4.48 16.90 -15.94
N ALA A 168 4.99 17.21 -14.75
CA ALA A 168 6.16 16.60 -14.13
C ALA A 168 5.92 16.37 -12.63
N PRO A 169 6.61 15.39 -12.00
CA PRO A 169 6.55 15.19 -10.56
C PRO A 169 6.94 16.46 -9.80
N PRO A 170 6.26 16.83 -8.69
CA PRO A 170 6.63 17.99 -7.89
C PRO A 170 7.99 17.76 -7.21
N ASP A 171 8.70 18.84 -6.90
CA ASP A 171 9.83 18.81 -5.97
C ASP A 171 9.37 18.50 -4.52
N ASP A 172 10.33 18.25 -3.62
CA ASP A 172 10.02 17.86 -2.23
C ASP A 172 9.25 18.94 -1.46
N ALA A 173 9.57 20.21 -1.69
CA ALA A 173 8.91 21.32 -1.03
C ALA A 173 7.45 21.46 -1.45
N ARG A 174 7.17 21.37 -2.75
CA ARG A 174 5.80 21.41 -3.27
C ARG A 174 5.01 20.15 -2.88
N LEU A 175 5.65 18.98 -2.92
CA LEU A 175 5.05 17.73 -2.48
C LEU A 175 4.58 17.82 -1.03
N ALA A 176 5.46 18.26 -0.12
CA ALA A 176 5.12 18.38 1.30
C ALA A 176 4.03 19.44 1.54
N ARG A 177 4.13 20.61 0.91
CA ARG A 177 3.17 21.70 1.08
C ARG A 177 1.78 21.33 0.56
N LEU A 178 1.67 20.84 -0.67
CA LEU A 178 0.40 20.44 -1.27
C LEU A 178 -0.15 19.15 -0.66
N GLY A 179 0.73 18.18 -0.39
CA GLY A 179 0.34 16.90 0.20
C GLY A 179 -0.33 17.09 1.55
N ALA A 180 0.28 17.83 2.46
CA ALA A 180 -0.28 18.11 3.79
C ALA A 180 -1.61 18.89 3.71
N ALA A 181 -1.69 19.89 2.79
CA ALA A 181 -2.91 20.68 2.61
C ALA A 181 -4.08 19.84 2.04
N LEU A 182 -3.81 18.96 1.08
CA LEU A 182 -4.81 18.09 0.48
C LEU A 182 -5.20 16.93 1.40
N GLU A 183 -4.23 16.32 2.12
CA GLU A 183 -4.51 15.27 3.10
C GLU A 183 -5.60 15.68 4.08
N SER A 184 -5.51 16.90 4.61
CA SER A 184 -6.41 17.43 5.65
C SER A 184 -7.49 18.35 5.10
N HIS A 185 -7.64 18.45 3.78
CA HIS A 185 -8.61 19.35 3.15
C HIS A 185 -10.04 19.01 3.54
N SER A 186 -10.86 20.02 3.80
CA SER A 186 -12.25 19.88 4.26
C SER A 186 -13.16 19.09 3.29
N PHE A 187 -12.77 19.00 2.02
CA PHE A 187 -13.43 18.16 1.02
C PHE A 187 -13.37 16.66 1.36
N PHE A 188 -12.33 16.22 2.11
CA PHE A 188 -12.13 14.85 2.56
C PHE A 188 -12.35 14.75 4.09
N PRO A 189 -13.58 14.50 4.57
CA PRO A 189 -13.90 14.54 6.01
C PRO A 189 -13.16 13.48 6.85
N ARG A 190 -12.64 12.41 6.22
CA ARG A 190 -11.81 11.36 6.84
C ARG A 190 -10.36 11.44 6.44
N LYS A 191 -9.90 12.62 5.97
CA LYS A 191 -8.60 12.82 5.32
C LYS A 191 -8.44 11.93 4.07
N THR A 192 -7.32 12.06 3.37
CA THR A 192 -7.05 11.30 2.15
C THR A 192 -5.57 11.03 1.96
N ASN A 193 -5.22 9.99 1.20
CA ASN A 193 -3.90 9.86 0.61
C ASN A 193 -3.85 10.74 -0.64
N VAL A 194 -2.67 11.26 -0.99
CA VAL A 194 -2.49 12.15 -2.14
C VAL A 194 -1.44 11.57 -3.08
N GLU A 195 -1.79 11.47 -4.34
CA GLU A 195 -0.93 10.99 -5.42
C GLU A 195 -0.66 12.11 -6.42
N PHE A 196 0.61 12.51 -6.58
CA PHE A 196 1.04 13.44 -7.61
C PHE A 196 1.45 12.64 -8.84
N VAL A 197 0.65 12.75 -9.93
CA VAL A 197 0.70 11.85 -11.08
C VAL A 197 1.15 12.60 -12.32
N SER A 198 2.19 12.11 -12.98
CA SER A 198 2.54 12.47 -14.34
C SER A 198 2.37 11.27 -15.28
N VAL A 199 2.00 11.52 -16.54
CA VAL A 199 1.66 10.49 -17.53
C VAL A 199 2.59 10.60 -18.74
N PRO A 200 3.78 9.95 -18.70
CA PRO A 200 4.70 9.95 -19.84
C PRO A 200 4.14 9.24 -21.06
N SER A 201 3.36 8.17 -20.86
CA SER A 201 2.71 7.43 -21.94
C SER A 201 1.42 6.74 -21.43
N ARG A 202 0.61 6.21 -22.34
CA ARG A 202 -0.58 5.45 -21.96
C ARG A 202 -0.27 4.16 -21.16
N GLY A 203 0.93 3.61 -21.33
CA GLY A 203 1.40 2.40 -20.63
C GLY A 203 2.21 2.69 -19.36
N GLU A 204 2.43 3.96 -19.00
CA GLU A 204 3.24 4.32 -17.83
C GLU A 204 2.77 5.62 -17.18
N ILE A 205 2.65 5.59 -15.85
CA ILE A 205 2.52 6.79 -15.02
C ILE A 205 3.67 6.86 -14.02
N ARG A 206 4.05 8.08 -13.62
CA ARG A 206 4.98 8.32 -12.52
C ARG A 206 4.22 8.95 -11.37
N VAL A 207 4.46 8.47 -10.15
CA VAL A 207 3.70 8.88 -8.97
C VAL A 207 4.63 9.15 -7.80
N ARG A 208 4.39 10.28 -7.11
CA ARG A 208 4.93 10.57 -5.79
C ARG A 208 3.78 10.62 -4.79
N PHE A 209 4.01 10.13 -3.58
CA PHE A 209 2.96 9.92 -2.59
C PHE A 209 3.11 10.83 -1.38
N TRP A 210 1.96 11.24 -0.85
CA TRP A 210 1.81 11.77 0.49
C TRP A 210 0.71 10.96 1.18
N GLU A 211 1.09 10.05 2.06
CA GLU A 211 0.14 9.13 2.68
C GLU A 211 -0.48 9.72 3.94
N ARG A 212 -1.74 9.45 4.13
CA ARG A 212 -2.57 9.90 5.26
C ARG A 212 -1.95 9.47 6.59
N GLY A 213 -1.59 10.46 7.43
CA GLY A 213 -1.00 10.26 8.74
C GLY A 213 0.48 9.88 8.75
N VAL A 214 1.10 9.72 7.57
CA VAL A 214 2.52 9.34 7.43
C VAL A 214 3.33 10.44 6.76
N GLY A 215 2.78 11.09 5.73
CA GLY A 215 3.49 12.04 4.90
C GLY A 215 4.11 11.41 3.66
N TYR A 216 5.27 11.90 3.23
CA TYR A 216 5.96 11.34 2.07
C TYR A 216 6.36 9.88 2.27
N THR A 217 6.05 9.05 1.29
CA THR A 217 6.50 7.65 1.22
C THR A 217 7.04 7.35 -0.18
N ARG A 218 8.05 6.46 -0.23
CA ARG A 218 8.70 6.09 -1.50
C ARG A 218 7.83 5.19 -2.38
N ALA A 219 6.90 4.45 -1.76
CA ALA A 219 6.00 3.53 -2.46
C ALA A 219 4.72 3.34 -1.64
N SER A 220 3.59 3.30 -2.32
CA SER A 220 2.28 2.99 -1.77
C SER A 220 1.55 1.99 -2.66
N GLY A 221 1.08 0.89 -2.09
CA GLY A 221 0.36 -0.14 -2.85
C GLY A 221 -0.99 0.37 -3.35
N THR A 222 -1.88 0.76 -2.44
CA THR A 222 -3.21 1.29 -2.81
C THR A 222 -3.11 2.63 -3.52
N GLY A 223 -2.14 3.49 -3.15
CA GLY A 223 -1.88 4.75 -3.83
C GLY A 223 -1.49 4.56 -5.29
N SER A 224 -0.59 3.61 -5.60
CA SER A 224 -0.22 3.28 -6.98
C SER A 224 -1.41 2.78 -7.80
N ALA A 225 -2.22 1.90 -7.22
CA ALA A 225 -3.40 1.37 -7.88
C ALA A 225 -4.48 2.45 -8.09
N SER A 226 -4.71 3.31 -7.10
CA SER A 226 -5.65 4.42 -7.19
C SER A 226 -5.22 5.48 -8.22
N ALA A 227 -3.92 5.81 -8.28
CA ALA A 227 -3.37 6.69 -9.31
C ALA A 227 -3.57 6.12 -10.72
N ALA A 228 -3.36 4.80 -10.90
CA ALA A 228 -3.62 4.12 -12.16
C ALA A 228 -5.11 4.17 -12.54
N VAL A 229 -6.01 3.86 -11.59
CA VAL A 229 -7.46 3.98 -11.79
C VAL A 229 -7.85 5.40 -12.18
N ALA A 230 -7.32 6.43 -11.50
CA ALA A 230 -7.57 7.82 -11.83
C ALA A 230 -7.11 8.18 -13.25
N ALA A 231 -5.92 7.70 -13.66
CA ALA A 231 -5.40 7.92 -15.02
C ALA A 231 -6.26 7.24 -16.09
N ILE A 232 -6.74 6.02 -15.83
CA ILE A 232 -7.64 5.26 -16.72
C ILE A 232 -8.99 5.98 -16.85
N VAL A 233 -9.59 6.40 -15.74
CA VAL A 233 -10.88 7.12 -15.71
C VAL A 233 -10.81 8.42 -16.48
N LYS A 234 -9.66 9.11 -16.44
CA LYS A 234 -9.40 10.32 -17.25
C LYS A 234 -9.11 10.01 -18.73
N GLY A 235 -9.03 8.75 -19.14
CA GLY A 235 -8.68 8.35 -20.51
C GLY A 235 -7.20 8.61 -20.87
N ARG A 236 -6.33 8.85 -19.87
CA ARG A 236 -4.90 9.15 -20.07
C ARG A 236 -4.00 7.93 -20.06
N ALA A 237 -4.47 6.79 -19.55
CA ALA A 237 -3.72 5.53 -19.49
C ALA A 237 -4.54 4.36 -20.00
N ASP A 238 -3.85 3.30 -20.40
CA ASP A 238 -4.44 2.02 -20.76
C ASP A 238 -4.80 1.23 -19.49
N ARG A 239 -5.66 0.21 -19.65
CA ARG A 239 -6.15 -0.61 -18.51
C ARG A 239 -5.10 -1.53 -17.90
N LYS A 240 -3.94 -1.66 -18.52
CA LYS A 240 -2.74 -2.30 -18.00
C LYS A 240 -1.57 -1.35 -18.18
N LEU A 241 -0.92 -0.97 -17.10
CA LEU A 241 0.13 0.03 -17.11
C LEU A 241 1.15 -0.19 -16.00
N ARG A 242 2.31 0.43 -16.17
CA ARG A 242 3.37 0.51 -15.16
C ARG A 242 3.18 1.77 -14.33
N VAL A 243 3.33 1.63 -13.03
CA VAL A 243 3.37 2.73 -12.07
C VAL A 243 4.78 2.83 -11.52
N VAL A 244 5.49 3.87 -11.92
CA VAL A 244 6.86 4.15 -11.47
C VAL A 244 6.81 5.11 -10.30
N CYS A 245 7.43 4.75 -9.19
CA CYS A 245 7.54 5.57 -7.99
C CYS A 245 8.97 5.57 -7.44
N ASP A 246 9.27 6.39 -6.44
CA ASP A 246 10.62 6.52 -5.87
C ASP A 246 11.15 5.21 -5.26
N GLY A 247 10.26 4.29 -4.88
CA GLY A 247 10.60 2.96 -4.37
C GLY A 247 10.76 1.88 -5.44
N GLY A 248 10.35 2.14 -6.69
CA GLY A 248 10.44 1.16 -7.78
C GLY A 248 9.21 1.14 -8.69
N VAL A 249 8.91 -0.01 -9.26
CA VAL A 249 7.86 -0.16 -10.28
C VAL A 249 6.84 -1.20 -9.84
N LEU A 250 5.55 -0.86 -9.98
CA LEU A 250 4.42 -1.77 -9.87
C LEU A 250 3.72 -1.87 -11.22
N GLU A 251 3.09 -3.00 -11.52
CA GLU A 251 2.15 -3.11 -12.60
C GLU A 251 0.72 -3.07 -12.04
N VAL A 252 -0.16 -2.34 -12.71
CA VAL A 252 -1.58 -2.28 -12.36
C VAL A 252 -2.40 -2.67 -13.58
N GLU A 253 -3.38 -3.53 -13.36
CA GLU A 253 -4.36 -3.93 -14.37
C GLU A 253 -5.76 -3.71 -13.81
N TRP A 254 -6.58 -3.00 -14.57
CA TRP A 254 -8.00 -2.81 -14.25
C TRP A 254 -8.87 -3.12 -15.46
N PRO A 255 -9.26 -4.42 -15.65
CA PRO A 255 -10.16 -4.81 -16.74
C PRO A 255 -11.52 -4.15 -16.59
N GLU A 256 -12.24 -4.03 -17.71
CA GLU A 256 -13.58 -3.44 -17.71
C GLU A 256 -14.54 -4.27 -16.85
N GLY A 257 -15.25 -3.61 -15.92
CA GLY A 257 -16.14 -4.27 -14.99
C GLY A 257 -15.48 -5.23 -13.99
N GLY A 258 -14.14 -5.32 -13.99
CA GLY A 258 -13.39 -6.21 -13.12
C GLY A 258 -12.77 -5.52 -11.90
N HIS A 259 -12.07 -6.33 -11.11
CA HIS A 259 -11.28 -5.85 -9.97
C HIS A 259 -9.96 -5.23 -10.42
N VAL A 260 -9.46 -4.30 -9.61
CA VAL A 260 -8.12 -3.76 -9.75
C VAL A 260 -7.12 -4.80 -9.23
N ARG A 261 -6.16 -5.16 -10.08
CA ARG A 261 -5.08 -6.08 -9.75
C ARG A 261 -3.76 -5.33 -9.74
N GLN A 262 -2.93 -5.64 -8.77
CA GLN A 262 -1.59 -5.06 -8.65
C GLN A 262 -0.56 -6.17 -8.63
N VAL A 263 0.51 -6.01 -9.41
CA VAL A 263 1.65 -6.91 -9.44
C VAL A 263 2.89 -6.17 -8.96
N GLY A 264 3.59 -6.75 -8.00
CA GLY A 264 4.86 -6.21 -7.50
C GLY A 264 5.83 -7.32 -7.14
N GLU A 265 7.11 -7.01 -7.26
CA GLU A 265 8.17 -7.91 -6.82
C GLU A 265 8.45 -7.73 -5.33
N VAL A 266 8.82 -8.81 -4.70
CA VAL A 266 9.28 -8.88 -3.32
C VAL A 266 10.50 -9.78 -3.23
N GLU A 267 11.32 -9.55 -2.21
CA GLU A 267 12.47 -10.39 -1.90
C GLU A 267 12.42 -10.79 -0.42
N VAL A 268 12.60 -12.08 -0.17
CA VAL A 268 12.82 -12.63 1.17
C VAL A 268 14.31 -12.60 1.43
N LEU A 269 14.76 -11.73 2.32
CA LEU A 269 16.18 -11.41 2.48
C LEU A 269 16.93 -12.46 3.30
N PHE A 270 16.40 -12.79 4.48
CA PHE A 270 16.98 -13.76 5.41
C PHE A 270 16.00 -14.19 6.47
N GLU A 271 16.35 -15.27 7.17
CA GLU A 271 15.73 -15.73 8.41
C GLU A 271 16.70 -15.55 9.57
N GLY A 272 16.17 -15.44 10.78
CA GLY A 272 16.99 -15.28 11.97
C GLY A 272 16.27 -15.67 13.25
N GLU A 273 17.04 -15.65 14.33
CA GLU A 273 16.54 -15.84 15.69
C GLU A 273 16.84 -14.61 16.54
N TRP A 274 15.79 -14.01 17.09
CA TRP A 274 15.90 -12.92 18.04
C TRP A 274 16.15 -13.49 19.44
N LEU A 275 17.32 -13.23 20.02
CA LEU A 275 17.80 -13.83 21.28
C LEU A 275 17.42 -13.00 22.51
N ALA A 276 17.14 -11.71 22.37
CA ALA A 276 16.89 -10.80 23.49
C ALA A 276 15.56 -11.01 24.24
N GLY A 277 14.99 -12.19 24.13
CA GLY A 277 13.73 -12.58 24.78
C GLY A 277 12.49 -11.98 24.12
N ASP A 278 11.36 -12.65 24.28
CA ASP A 278 10.05 -12.05 24.05
C ASP A 278 9.75 -11.11 25.24
N PRO A 279 9.28 -9.86 25.07
CA PRO A 279 8.93 -8.97 26.19
C PRO A 279 7.93 -9.54 27.19
N ARG A 280 7.51 -10.78 27.03
CA ARG A 280 6.57 -11.52 27.89
C ARG A 280 7.11 -12.81 28.48
N SER A 281 8.42 -13.06 28.42
CA SER A 281 9.05 -14.16 29.17
C SER A 281 9.58 -13.66 30.49
#